data_5164e173a0755e0dc2b66cf13e888791
#
_entry.id   5164e173a0755e0dc2b66cf13e888791
#
_cell.length_a   1.000
_cell.length_b   1.000
_cell.length_c   1.000
_cell.angle_alpha   90.00
_cell.angle_beta   90.00
_cell.angle_gamma   90.00
#
_symmetry.space_group_name_H-M   'P 1'
#
loop_
_entity.id
_entity.type
_entity.pdbx_description
1 polymer ?
#
loop_
_entity_poly.entity_id
_entity_poly.type
_entity_poly.pdbx_seq_one_letter_code
_entity_poly.pdbx_strand_id
1 'polypeptide(L)'
;MTPTLNVSDRVLVLKDDISNVNYGIGEIVVFYHPDTYVDVSQASKLVDSLKIWNYFDAPSQMVYIKRIIGLPGDVIKIDTLGNIYRNNELLTFKGILNETFTNQEKYSVPNDSYFLLGDNRSNSQDSRVFGYVPVDNLIGKAFYVVYPYENIQILDND
;
A
#
# COMPACT_ATOMS: atom_id res chain seq x y z
N MET A 1 8.98 -3.94 -1.22
CA MET A 1 8.34 -4.51 0.00
C MET A 1 9.23 -5.55 0.69
N THR A 2 10.49 -5.71 0.29
CA THR A 2 11.41 -6.59 1.01
C THR A 2 11.57 -6.16 2.49
N PRO A 3 11.67 -7.10 3.42
CA PRO A 3 11.77 -8.54 3.18
C PRO A 3 10.42 -9.27 3.01
N THR A 4 9.29 -8.62 3.29
CA THR A 4 7.95 -9.24 3.29
C THR A 4 7.57 -9.78 1.91
N LEU A 5 7.85 -9.02 0.85
CA LEU A 5 7.64 -9.40 -0.55
C LEU A 5 8.92 -9.17 -1.35
N ASN A 6 9.33 -10.18 -2.10
CA ASN A 6 10.49 -10.13 -2.97
C ASN A 6 10.11 -9.77 -4.41
N VAL A 7 11.13 -9.39 -5.20
CA VAL A 7 10.98 -9.26 -6.64
C VAL A 7 10.60 -10.63 -7.22
N SER A 8 9.61 -10.68 -8.07
CA SER A 8 9.02 -11.89 -8.68
C SER A 8 7.98 -12.63 -7.83
N ASP A 9 7.71 -12.23 -6.60
CA ASP A 9 6.57 -12.78 -5.86
C ASP A 9 5.26 -12.44 -6.59
N ARG A 10 4.35 -13.42 -6.68
CA ARG A 10 3.00 -13.23 -7.19
C ARG A 10 2.03 -13.25 -6.03
N VAL A 11 1.23 -12.21 -5.92
CA VAL A 11 0.30 -12.04 -4.81
C VAL A 11 -1.15 -12.15 -5.29
N LEU A 12 -2.01 -12.71 -4.45
CA LEU A 12 -3.46 -12.60 -4.62
C LEU A 12 -3.94 -11.31 -3.97
N VAL A 13 -4.76 -10.58 -4.71
CA VAL A 13 -5.34 -9.31 -4.28
C VAL A 13 -6.85 -9.43 -4.22
N LEU A 14 -7.41 -9.12 -3.06
CA LEU A 14 -8.85 -8.97 -2.88
C LEU A 14 -9.22 -7.56 -3.34
N LYS A 15 -9.93 -7.46 -4.47
CA LYS A 15 -10.30 -6.18 -5.07
C LYS A 15 -11.45 -5.52 -4.32
N ASP A 16 -11.38 -4.22 -4.18
CA ASP A 16 -12.35 -3.40 -3.42
C ASP A 16 -13.74 -3.38 -4.07
N ASP A 17 -13.79 -3.32 -5.39
CA ASP A 17 -15.01 -3.30 -6.19
C ASP A 17 -15.88 -4.58 -6.04
N ILE A 18 -15.27 -5.68 -5.55
CA ILE A 18 -15.96 -6.99 -5.40
C ILE A 18 -16.45 -7.24 -3.99
N SER A 19 -15.80 -6.69 -2.96
CA SER A 19 -15.92 -7.19 -1.59
C SER A 19 -16.09 -6.18 -0.47
N ASN A 20 -16.22 -4.87 -0.75
CA ASN A 20 -16.25 -3.82 0.28
C ASN A 20 -15.13 -4.02 1.31
N VAL A 21 -13.89 -4.02 0.85
CA VAL A 21 -12.71 -4.30 1.68
C VAL A 21 -12.59 -3.26 2.78
N ASN A 22 -12.59 -3.71 4.03
CA ASN A 22 -12.25 -2.83 5.14
C ASN A 22 -10.74 -2.83 5.34
N TYR A 23 -10.12 -1.68 5.17
CA TYR A 23 -8.68 -1.51 5.27
C TYR A 23 -8.25 -1.17 6.69
N GLY A 24 -7.31 -1.95 7.24
CA GLY A 24 -6.77 -1.81 8.58
C GLY A 24 -5.27 -1.47 8.59
N ILE A 25 -4.77 -1.07 9.77
CA ILE A 25 -3.34 -0.86 10.00
C ILE A 25 -2.57 -2.16 9.79
N GLY A 26 -1.39 -2.06 9.15
CA GLY A 26 -0.51 -3.20 8.88
C GLY A 26 -0.85 -3.93 7.58
N GLU A 27 -2.00 -3.74 7.00
CA GLU A 27 -2.40 -4.42 5.76
C GLU A 27 -1.57 -3.96 4.56
N ILE A 28 -1.30 -4.90 3.67
CA ILE A 28 -0.57 -4.63 2.43
C ILE A 28 -1.60 -4.38 1.33
N VAL A 29 -1.49 -3.23 0.68
CA VAL A 29 -2.42 -2.79 -0.36
C VAL A 29 -1.73 -2.54 -1.68
N VAL A 30 -2.48 -2.78 -2.75
CA VAL A 30 -2.13 -2.44 -4.12
C VAL A 30 -2.93 -1.22 -4.53
N PHE A 31 -2.27 -0.23 -5.14
CA PHE A 31 -2.90 1.05 -5.46
C PHE A 31 -2.24 1.72 -6.67
N TYR A 32 -2.96 2.65 -7.30
CA TYR A 32 -2.43 3.54 -8.32
C TYR A 32 -1.66 4.69 -7.68
N HIS A 33 -0.51 5.05 -8.26
CA HIS A 33 0.26 6.21 -7.79
C HIS A 33 -0.61 7.47 -7.78
N PRO A 34 -0.58 8.32 -6.74
CA PRO A 34 -1.45 9.50 -6.64
C PRO A 34 -1.39 10.45 -7.85
N ASP A 35 -0.19 10.62 -8.43
CA ASP A 35 0.01 11.51 -9.59
C ASP A 35 -0.47 10.91 -10.92
N THR A 36 -0.86 9.62 -10.94
CA THR A 36 -1.28 8.91 -12.16
C THR A 36 -2.77 8.61 -12.17
N TYR A 37 -3.55 9.24 -11.27
CA TYR A 37 -4.99 9.03 -11.22
C TYR A 37 -5.64 9.41 -12.55
N VAL A 38 -6.07 8.41 -13.29
CA VAL A 38 -7.02 8.55 -14.39
C VAL A 38 -8.36 8.11 -13.83
N ASP A 39 -9.39 8.95 -13.95
CA ASP A 39 -10.76 8.58 -13.57
C ASP A 39 -11.19 7.30 -14.30
N VAL A 40 -10.97 6.17 -13.65
CA VAL A 40 -11.24 4.82 -14.19
C VAL A 40 -12.75 4.51 -14.09
N SER A 41 -13.53 5.36 -13.42
CA SER A 41 -14.94 5.08 -13.12
C SER A 41 -15.81 4.91 -14.36
N GLN A 42 -15.39 5.45 -15.51
CA GLN A 42 -16.11 5.30 -16.78
C GLN A 42 -15.51 4.23 -17.70
N ALA A 43 -14.19 4.03 -17.66
CA ALA A 43 -13.53 3.04 -18.51
C ALA A 43 -13.63 1.61 -17.94
N SER A 44 -13.56 1.45 -16.62
CA SER A 44 -13.60 0.14 -15.96
C SER A 44 -14.94 -0.56 -16.14
N LYS A 45 -16.07 0.16 -16.07
CA LYS A 45 -17.40 -0.43 -16.22
C LYS A 45 -17.63 -1.09 -17.59
N LEU A 46 -16.99 -0.59 -18.64
CA LEU A 46 -17.06 -1.18 -19.98
C LEU A 46 -16.12 -2.38 -20.14
N VAL A 47 -14.93 -2.32 -19.55
CA VAL A 47 -13.92 -3.39 -19.64
C VAL A 47 -14.30 -4.59 -18.77
N ASP A 48 -14.81 -4.35 -17.56
CA ASP A 48 -15.27 -5.41 -16.66
C ASP A 48 -16.51 -6.13 -17.18
N SER A 49 -17.39 -5.42 -17.89
CA SER A 49 -18.57 -6.00 -18.54
C SER A 49 -18.22 -6.99 -19.66
N LEU A 50 -17.06 -6.87 -20.28
CA LEU A 50 -16.63 -7.70 -21.40
C LEU A 50 -15.74 -8.87 -21.00
N LYS A 51 -15.34 -9.00 -19.71
CA LYS A 51 -14.44 -10.07 -19.19
C LYS A 51 -13.17 -10.29 -20.04
N ILE A 52 -12.72 -9.25 -20.74
CA ILE A 52 -11.53 -9.33 -21.59
C ILE A 52 -10.32 -8.98 -20.73
N TRP A 53 -9.66 -10.00 -20.21
CA TRP A 53 -8.37 -9.93 -19.55
C TRP A 53 -7.24 -9.71 -20.57
N ASN A 54 -7.28 -8.61 -21.31
CA ASN A 54 -6.14 -8.19 -22.10
C ASN A 54 -5.38 -7.11 -21.32
N TYR A 55 -4.46 -7.58 -20.50
CA TYR A 55 -3.53 -6.84 -19.66
C TYR A 55 -2.52 -5.97 -20.45
N PHE A 56 -2.71 -5.78 -21.76
CA PHE A 56 -1.69 -5.21 -22.63
C PHE A 56 -1.90 -3.76 -23.04
N ASP A 57 -3.02 -3.13 -22.71
CA ASP A 57 -3.33 -1.76 -23.15
C ASP A 57 -3.81 -0.81 -22.03
N ALA A 58 -3.57 -1.12 -20.76
CA ALA A 58 -3.69 -0.09 -19.74
C ALA A 58 -2.56 0.94 -20.00
N PRO A 59 -2.88 2.25 -20.13
CA PRO A 59 -1.84 3.27 -20.12
C PRO A 59 -0.98 3.00 -18.90
N SER A 60 0.31 3.23 -18.97
CA SER A 60 1.33 2.90 -17.98
C SER A 60 1.04 3.52 -16.60
N GLN A 61 -0.05 3.09 -15.98
CA GLN A 61 -0.40 3.45 -14.62
C GLN A 61 0.57 2.72 -13.72
N MET A 62 1.39 3.49 -13.02
CA MET A 62 2.31 2.90 -12.05
C MET A 62 1.50 2.35 -10.88
N VAL A 63 1.44 1.02 -10.79
CA VAL A 63 0.82 0.30 -9.68
C VAL A 63 1.87 0.01 -8.63
N TYR A 64 1.57 0.36 -7.40
CA TYR A 64 2.45 0.18 -6.25
C TYR A 64 1.84 -0.78 -5.24
N ILE A 65 2.71 -1.38 -4.44
CA ILE A 65 2.31 -2.21 -3.31
C ILE A 65 3.03 -1.70 -2.06
N LYS A 66 2.28 -1.36 -1.00
CA LYS A 66 2.78 -0.79 0.26
C LYS A 66 1.94 -1.27 1.43
N ARG A 67 2.43 -0.99 2.66
CA ARG A 67 1.74 -1.27 3.91
C ARG A 67 1.03 -0.04 4.45
N ILE A 68 -0.20 -0.22 4.95
CA ILE A 68 -0.98 0.84 5.61
C ILE A 68 -0.37 1.11 6.99
N ILE A 69 0.04 2.36 7.20
CA ILE A 69 0.61 2.86 8.46
C ILE A 69 -0.32 3.87 9.13
N GLY A 70 -1.11 4.60 8.33
CA GLY A 70 -2.08 5.58 8.82
C GLY A 70 -3.40 5.47 8.08
N LEU A 71 -4.48 5.45 8.84
CA LEU A 71 -5.86 5.52 8.38
C LEU A 71 -6.31 6.98 8.25
N PRO A 72 -7.43 7.24 7.55
CA PRO A 72 -8.04 8.57 7.50
C PRO A 72 -8.19 9.20 8.90
N GLY A 73 -7.70 10.43 9.06
CA GLY A 73 -7.73 11.19 10.31
C GLY A 73 -6.60 10.90 11.30
N ASP A 74 -5.74 9.94 11.04
CA ASP A 74 -4.61 9.61 11.93
C ASP A 74 -3.50 10.67 11.91
N VAL A 75 -2.74 10.72 12.99
CA VAL A 75 -1.50 11.48 13.11
C VAL A 75 -0.34 10.49 13.21
N ILE A 76 0.54 10.51 12.21
CA ILE A 76 1.73 9.66 12.17
C ILE A 76 2.95 10.50 12.51
N LYS A 77 3.81 9.97 13.38
CA LYS A 77 5.13 10.53 13.68
C LYS A 77 6.19 9.47 13.40
N ILE A 78 7.29 9.90 12.81
CA ILE A 78 8.49 9.08 12.59
C ILE A 78 9.62 9.76 13.34
N ASP A 79 10.23 9.07 14.30
CA ASP A 79 11.36 9.62 15.05
C ASP A 79 12.69 9.42 14.31
N THR A 80 13.77 9.95 14.87
CA THR A 80 15.11 9.87 14.28
C THR A 80 15.67 8.45 14.24
N LEU A 81 15.13 7.52 15.01
CA LEU A 81 15.49 6.11 14.99
C LEU A 81 14.63 5.28 14.03
N GLY A 82 13.68 5.94 13.33
CA GLY A 82 12.76 5.26 12.41
C GLY A 82 11.57 4.59 13.08
N ASN A 83 11.37 4.80 14.38
CA ASN A 83 10.17 4.31 15.05
C ASN A 83 8.95 5.11 14.59
N ILE A 84 7.85 4.41 14.40
CA ILE A 84 6.59 5.00 13.95
C ILE A 84 5.61 5.04 15.12
N TYR A 85 5.00 6.19 15.29
CA TYR A 85 3.92 6.39 16.27
C TYR A 85 2.65 6.80 15.52
N ARG A 86 1.56 6.09 15.77
CA ARG A 86 0.23 6.42 15.32
C ARG A 86 -0.58 6.97 16.50
N ASN A 87 -1.06 8.19 16.40
CA ASN A 87 -1.83 8.86 17.48
C ASN A 87 -1.12 8.81 18.84
N ASN A 88 0.23 8.93 18.85
CA ASN A 88 1.17 8.80 19.96
C ASN A 88 1.40 7.37 20.51
N GLU A 89 0.84 6.34 19.88
CA GLU A 89 1.12 4.94 20.21
C GLU A 89 2.16 4.37 19.25
N LEU A 90 3.15 3.65 19.79
CA LEU A 90 4.21 3.02 18.99
C LEU A 90 3.63 1.89 18.13
N LEU A 91 3.84 1.96 16.82
CA LEU A 91 3.53 0.89 15.89
C LEU A 91 4.78 0.02 15.66
N THR A 92 4.61 -1.27 15.84
CA THR A 92 5.66 -2.26 15.55
C THR A 92 5.14 -3.28 14.55
N PHE A 93 5.95 -3.59 13.55
CA PHE A 93 5.68 -4.63 12.56
C PHE A 93 6.88 -5.55 12.45
N LYS A 94 6.63 -6.82 12.31
CA LYS A 94 7.67 -7.84 12.21
C LYS A 94 8.42 -7.75 10.88
N GLY A 95 9.74 -7.83 10.93
CA GLY A 95 10.57 -7.92 9.72
C GLY A 95 10.78 -6.62 8.95
N ILE A 96 10.32 -5.47 9.46
CA ILE A 96 10.56 -4.19 8.80
C ILE A 96 12.01 -3.73 8.99
N LEU A 97 12.62 -3.28 7.89
CA LEU A 97 13.95 -2.69 7.90
C LEU A 97 13.82 -1.19 8.18
N ASN A 98 14.06 -0.80 9.44
CA ASN A 98 14.03 0.60 9.85
C ASN A 98 15.20 1.38 9.26
N GLU A 99 14.98 2.68 9.08
CA GLU A 99 15.96 3.67 8.65
C GLU A 99 16.08 4.76 9.72
N THR A 100 17.28 5.28 9.91
CA THR A 100 17.48 6.45 10.77
C THR A 100 17.30 7.75 9.98
N PHE A 101 16.69 8.73 10.60
CA PHE A 101 16.40 10.05 10.02
C PHE A 101 17.17 11.15 10.72
N THR A 102 17.48 12.22 10.00
CA THR A 102 18.13 13.39 10.59
C THR A 102 17.18 14.22 11.45
N ASN A 103 15.89 14.20 11.12
CA ASN A 103 14.85 14.96 11.81
C ASN A 103 13.62 14.07 12.09
N GLN A 104 12.89 14.46 13.12
CA GLN A 104 11.57 13.90 13.37
C GLN A 104 10.56 14.43 12.33
N GLU A 105 9.75 13.56 11.78
CA GLU A 105 8.71 13.88 10.81
C GLU A 105 7.32 13.65 11.38
N LYS A 106 6.36 14.49 10.98
CA LYS A 106 4.97 14.39 11.40
C LYS A 106 4.04 14.57 10.21
N TYR A 107 3.08 13.66 10.08
CA TYR A 107 2.09 13.63 9.03
C TYR A 107 0.69 13.58 9.61
N SER A 108 -0.24 14.41 9.10
CA SER A 108 -1.66 14.39 9.45
C SER A 108 -2.43 13.84 8.26
N VAL A 109 -2.96 12.63 8.39
CA VAL A 109 -3.62 11.91 7.29
C VAL A 109 -4.99 12.54 7.03
N PRO A 110 -5.30 12.98 5.79
CA PRO A 110 -6.62 13.48 5.42
C PRO A 110 -7.72 12.42 5.62
N ASN A 111 -8.97 12.86 5.75
CA ASN A 111 -10.10 11.96 6.01
C ASN A 111 -10.50 11.06 4.82
N ASP A 112 -9.92 11.29 3.66
CA ASP A 112 -10.16 10.56 2.41
C ASP A 112 -8.92 9.84 1.89
N SER A 113 -7.89 9.71 2.71
CA SER A 113 -6.59 9.22 2.27
C SER A 113 -5.95 8.28 3.29
N TYR A 114 -4.96 7.54 2.84
CA TYR A 114 -4.11 6.64 3.63
C TYR A 114 -2.66 7.11 3.62
N PHE A 115 -1.92 6.78 4.67
CA PHE A 115 -0.47 6.92 4.74
C PHE A 115 0.18 5.55 4.62
N LEU A 116 0.91 5.34 3.54
CA LEU A 116 1.45 4.04 3.14
C LEU A 116 2.97 4.06 3.16
N LEU A 117 3.60 3.04 3.74
CA LEU A 117 5.06 2.88 3.73
C LEU A 117 5.48 1.53 3.15
N GLY A 118 6.67 1.52 2.54
CA GLY A 118 7.33 0.27 2.17
C GLY A 118 8.05 -0.36 3.35
N ASP A 119 8.14 -1.70 3.40
CA ASP A 119 8.82 -2.40 4.49
C ASP A 119 10.34 -2.22 4.45
N ASN A 120 10.93 -2.01 3.28
CA ASN A 120 12.30 -1.53 3.13
C ASN A 120 12.32 0.01 3.17
N ARG A 121 12.40 0.58 4.36
CA ARG A 121 12.28 2.01 4.62
C ARG A 121 13.30 2.86 3.90
N SER A 122 14.55 2.38 3.78
CA SER A 122 15.65 3.09 3.12
C SER A 122 15.58 3.05 1.59
N ASN A 123 14.82 2.10 1.03
CA ASN A 123 14.69 1.93 -0.42
C ASN A 123 13.22 1.80 -0.82
N SER A 124 12.41 2.79 -0.47
CA SER A 124 11.00 2.84 -0.80
C SER A 124 10.58 4.23 -1.24
N GLN A 125 9.98 4.30 -2.42
CA GLN A 125 9.15 5.44 -2.81
C GLN A 125 7.75 5.18 -2.24
N ASP A 126 7.38 5.95 -1.21
CA ASP A 126 6.13 5.80 -0.46
C ASP A 126 5.59 7.16 -0.01
N SER A 127 4.64 7.19 0.92
CA SER A 127 3.97 8.43 1.33
C SER A 127 4.89 9.52 1.88
N ARG A 128 6.11 9.20 2.26
CA ARG A 128 7.13 10.20 2.63
C ARG A 128 7.61 11.01 1.42
N VAL A 129 7.48 10.45 0.22
CA VAL A 129 7.93 11.05 -1.04
C VAL A 129 6.77 11.63 -1.84
N PHE A 130 5.72 10.83 -2.09
CA PHE A 130 4.59 11.22 -2.94
C PHE A 130 3.35 11.70 -2.16
N GLY A 131 3.41 11.70 -0.81
CA GLY A 131 2.29 12.14 0.02
C GLY A 131 1.23 11.06 0.26
N TYR A 132 0.03 11.52 0.59
CA TYR A 132 -1.08 10.65 0.94
C TYR A 132 -1.71 9.99 -0.29
N VAL A 133 -2.25 8.79 -0.11
CA VAL A 133 -2.92 8.04 -1.17
C VAL A 133 -4.44 8.12 -0.96
N PRO A 134 -5.18 8.74 -1.90
CA PRO A 134 -6.62 8.80 -1.82
C PRO A 134 -7.25 7.40 -1.78
N VAL A 135 -8.38 7.26 -1.09
CA VAL A 135 -9.12 5.99 -0.99
C VAL A 135 -9.47 5.44 -2.37
N ASP A 136 -9.83 6.30 -3.31
CA ASP A 136 -10.21 5.92 -4.68
C ASP A 136 -9.05 5.37 -5.52
N ASN A 137 -7.80 5.57 -5.07
CA ASN A 137 -6.62 5.01 -5.72
C ASN A 137 -6.35 3.56 -5.29
N LEU A 138 -7.00 3.05 -4.24
CA LEU A 138 -6.81 1.68 -3.79
C LEU A 138 -7.44 0.69 -4.79
N ILE A 139 -6.69 -0.34 -5.15
CA ILE A 139 -7.13 -1.43 -6.02
C ILE A 139 -7.64 -2.60 -5.17
N GLY A 140 -6.97 -2.86 -4.05
CA GLY A 140 -7.35 -3.93 -3.16
C GLY A 140 -6.26 -4.34 -2.17
N LYS A 141 -6.60 -5.30 -1.31
CA LYS A 141 -5.75 -5.86 -0.27
C LYS A 141 -5.00 -7.09 -0.78
N ALA A 142 -3.68 -7.09 -0.70
CA ALA A 142 -2.86 -8.27 -0.92
C ALA A 142 -2.90 -9.15 0.34
N PHE A 143 -3.24 -10.44 0.21
CA PHE A 143 -3.43 -11.31 1.35
C PHE A 143 -2.68 -12.63 1.28
N TYR A 144 -2.16 -13.01 0.10
CA TYR A 144 -1.48 -14.29 -0.07
C TYR A 144 -0.40 -14.21 -1.14
N VAL A 145 0.77 -14.82 -0.90
CA VAL A 145 1.81 -15.05 -1.90
C VAL A 145 1.64 -16.46 -2.45
N VAL A 146 1.46 -16.60 -3.78
CA VAL A 146 1.21 -17.89 -4.46
C VAL A 146 2.41 -18.41 -5.22
N TYR A 147 3.42 -17.59 -5.47
CA TYR A 147 4.61 -17.95 -6.23
C TYR A 147 5.77 -17.01 -5.84
N PRO A 148 7.03 -17.49 -5.82
CA PRO A 148 7.47 -18.88 -6.04
C PRO A 148 7.09 -19.80 -4.86
N TYR A 149 7.20 -21.10 -5.06
CA TYR A 149 6.78 -22.12 -4.08
C TYR A 149 7.44 -21.94 -2.71
N GLU A 150 8.69 -21.50 -2.70
CA GLU A 150 9.48 -21.29 -1.48
C GLU A 150 8.98 -20.09 -0.64
N ASN A 151 8.20 -19.19 -1.27
CA ASN A 151 7.71 -17.95 -0.64
C ASN A 151 6.20 -17.99 -0.36
N ILE A 152 5.55 -19.13 -0.54
CA ILE A 152 4.10 -19.24 -0.28
C ILE A 152 3.81 -18.90 1.17
N GLN A 153 3.01 -17.84 1.39
CA GLN A 153 2.64 -17.39 2.73
C GLN A 153 1.36 -16.57 2.72
N ILE A 154 0.69 -16.55 3.87
CA ILE A 154 -0.36 -15.57 4.14
C ILE A 154 0.32 -14.25 4.50
N LEU A 155 -0.17 -13.15 3.94
CA LEU A 155 0.27 -11.80 4.29
C LEU A 155 -0.59 -11.35 5.47
N ASP A 156 -0.11 -11.63 6.68
CA ASP A 156 -0.78 -11.26 7.91
C ASP A 156 -0.32 -9.89 8.42
N ASN A 157 -1.10 -9.30 9.30
CA ASN A 157 -0.88 -7.95 9.84
C ASN A 157 0.03 -7.92 11.09
N ASP A 158 0.65 -9.07 11.45
CA ASP A 158 1.47 -9.22 12.66
C ASP A 158 2.77 -8.39 12.67
#